data_acfbec72768be34219086adba5d8f42d
#
_entry.id   acfbec72768be34219086adba5d8f42d
#
_cell.length_a   1.000
_cell.length_b   1.000
_cell.length_c   1.000
_cell.angle_alpha   90.00
_cell.angle_beta   90.00
_cell.angle_gamma   90.00
#
_symmetry.space_group_name_H-M   'P 1'
#
loop_
_entity.id
_entity.type
_entity.pdbx_description
1 polymer ?
#
loop_
_entity_poly.entity_id
_entity_poly.type
_entity_poly.pdbx_seq_one_letter_code
_entity_poly.pdbx_strand_id
1 'polypeptide(L)'
;MRVTPIGGKAPTLATMLQYSDEINYLWLRNKTLAQFRAGYIRRQDVCDAEFLLQASAHHHGRPAGYACPICQSEDLRIVTWVYGEALGRASGSARTAEEVAGMLQVGEQCSIHDVEVCPNCRWNQLLKARTLTKL
;
A
#
# COMPACT_ATOMS: atom_id res chain seq x y z
N MET A 1 8.85 8.36 -39.43
CA MET A 1 10.01 8.66 -38.57
C MET A 1 9.54 9.00 -37.17
N ARG A 2 10.19 8.43 -36.23
CA ARG A 2 9.89 8.74 -34.85
C ARG A 2 10.47 10.09 -34.47
N VAL A 3 9.65 10.98 -33.96
CA VAL A 3 10.11 12.30 -33.49
C VAL A 3 10.23 12.22 -31.96
N THR A 4 11.44 12.43 -31.47
CA THR A 4 11.67 12.58 -30.04
C THR A 4 11.39 14.04 -29.67
N PRO A 5 10.58 14.34 -28.66
CA PRO A 5 10.37 15.70 -28.22
C PRO A 5 11.70 16.39 -27.89
N ILE A 6 11.80 17.66 -28.15
CA ILE A 6 13.00 18.44 -27.81
C ILE A 6 13.22 18.38 -26.31
N GLY A 7 14.41 17.96 -25.89
CA GLY A 7 14.71 17.68 -24.49
C GLY A 7 14.03 16.43 -23.96
N GLY A 8 13.46 15.63 -24.87
CA GLY A 8 12.70 14.45 -24.50
C GLY A 8 13.55 13.39 -23.82
N LYS A 9 13.05 12.91 -22.71
CA LYS A 9 13.58 11.74 -22.02
C LYS A 9 12.66 10.56 -22.32
N ALA A 10 13.20 9.35 -22.24
CA ALA A 10 12.36 8.16 -22.26
C ALA A 10 11.29 8.27 -21.15
N PRO A 11 10.07 7.75 -21.36
CA PRO A 11 9.05 7.75 -20.31
C PRO A 11 9.61 7.12 -19.05
N THR A 12 9.40 7.80 -17.94
CA THR A 12 9.73 7.23 -16.61
C THR A 12 8.52 6.49 -16.05
N LEU A 13 8.72 5.71 -15.02
CA LEU A 13 7.62 5.06 -14.32
C LEU A 13 6.56 6.09 -13.88
N ALA A 14 7.00 7.24 -13.38
CA ALA A 14 6.12 8.32 -12.93
C ALA A 14 5.24 8.88 -14.05
N THR A 15 5.72 8.88 -15.31
CA THR A 15 4.96 9.37 -16.48
C THR A 15 4.14 8.28 -17.16
N MET A 16 4.42 7.00 -16.86
CA MET A 16 3.70 5.85 -17.41
C MET A 16 2.47 5.48 -16.59
N LEU A 17 2.39 5.92 -15.36
CA LEU A 17 1.33 5.59 -14.42
C LEU A 17 0.65 6.85 -13.92
N GLN A 18 -0.67 6.79 -13.80
CA GLN A 18 -1.47 7.88 -13.25
C GLN A 18 -2.22 7.38 -12.02
N TYR A 19 -2.05 8.10 -10.91
CA TYR A 19 -2.81 7.86 -9.68
C TYR A 19 -4.03 8.77 -9.65
N SER A 20 -5.17 8.23 -9.23
CA SER A 20 -6.43 8.97 -9.13
C SER A 20 -7.28 8.42 -7.98
N ASP A 21 -8.38 9.14 -7.68
CA ASP A 21 -9.38 8.71 -6.69
C ASP A 21 -8.78 8.37 -5.32
N GLU A 22 -7.84 9.21 -4.86
CA GLU A 22 -7.17 8.97 -3.59
C GLU A 22 -8.12 9.15 -2.41
N ILE A 23 -8.15 8.13 -1.54
CA ILE A 23 -8.83 8.19 -0.26
C ILE A 23 -7.77 8.05 0.83
N ASN A 24 -7.74 9.01 1.75
CA ASN A 24 -6.80 9.02 2.87
C ASN A 24 -7.53 8.58 4.14
N TYR A 25 -6.99 7.55 4.80
CA TYR A 25 -7.59 6.96 6.00
C TYR A 25 -6.85 7.33 7.29
N LEU A 26 -6.01 8.36 7.28
CA LEU A 26 -5.30 8.78 8.50
C LEU A 26 -6.26 9.23 9.60
N TRP A 27 -7.40 9.80 9.24
CA TRP A 27 -8.45 10.16 10.21
C TRP A 27 -8.99 8.92 10.93
N LEU A 28 -9.15 7.80 10.22
CA LEU A 28 -9.62 6.55 10.79
C LEU A 28 -8.53 5.94 11.69
N ARG A 29 -7.29 5.98 11.25
CA ARG A 29 -6.14 5.53 12.06
C ARG A 29 -6.07 6.29 13.37
N ASN A 30 -6.18 7.60 13.31
CA ASN A 30 -6.14 8.46 14.49
C ASN A 30 -7.31 8.19 15.43
N LYS A 31 -8.50 7.99 14.89
CA LYS A 31 -9.69 7.62 15.66
C LYS A 31 -9.50 6.28 16.37
N THR A 32 -9.05 5.28 15.66
CA THR A 32 -8.79 3.93 16.20
C THR A 32 -7.76 3.98 17.33
N LEU A 33 -6.66 4.70 17.14
CA LEU A 33 -5.63 4.85 18.16
C LEU A 33 -6.14 5.62 19.39
N ALA A 34 -6.96 6.63 19.19
CA ALA A 34 -7.59 7.36 20.31
C ALA A 34 -8.49 6.42 21.14
N GLN A 35 -9.28 5.59 20.48
CA GLN A 35 -10.13 4.61 21.15
C GLN A 35 -9.30 3.54 21.88
N PHE A 36 -8.21 3.09 21.28
CA PHE A 36 -7.30 2.15 21.92
C PHE A 36 -6.66 2.75 23.17
N ARG A 37 -6.15 3.96 23.10
CA ARG A 37 -5.52 4.65 24.24
C ARG A 37 -6.52 4.94 25.35
N ALA A 38 -7.78 5.18 25.00
CA ALA A 38 -8.86 5.41 25.96
C ALA A 38 -9.42 4.11 26.57
N GLY A 39 -8.98 2.94 26.10
CA GLY A 39 -9.42 1.65 26.61
C GLY A 39 -10.74 1.13 26.04
N TYR A 40 -11.26 1.76 24.98
CA TYR A 40 -12.52 1.32 24.37
C TYR A 40 -12.36 0.11 23.46
N ILE A 41 -11.16 -0.09 22.92
CA ILE A 41 -10.84 -1.27 22.11
C ILE A 41 -9.58 -1.93 22.66
N ARG A 42 -9.51 -3.26 22.51
CA ARG A 42 -8.41 -4.05 23.04
C ARG A 42 -7.31 -4.21 22.01
N ARG A 43 -6.10 -4.53 22.50
CA ARG A 43 -4.95 -4.79 21.62
C ARG A 43 -5.27 -5.87 20.57
N GLN A 44 -5.90 -6.97 20.95
CA GLN A 44 -6.25 -8.05 20.02
C GLN A 44 -7.27 -7.63 18.95
N ASP A 45 -8.03 -6.57 19.18
CA ASP A 45 -9.00 -6.08 18.20
C ASP A 45 -8.33 -5.33 17.05
N VAL A 46 -7.11 -4.86 17.25
CA VAL A 46 -6.35 -4.08 16.26
C VAL A 46 -5.06 -4.78 15.82
N CYS A 47 -4.63 -5.79 16.56
CA CYS A 47 -3.45 -6.60 16.24
C CYS A 47 -3.88 -7.93 15.64
N ASP A 48 -4.57 -7.86 14.50
CA ASP A 48 -5.29 -8.97 13.90
C ASP A 48 -4.92 -9.20 12.42
N ALA A 49 -3.77 -8.68 11.98
CA ALA A 49 -3.31 -8.92 10.61
C ALA A 49 -3.28 -10.42 10.31
N GLU A 50 -3.86 -10.80 9.17
CA GLU A 50 -3.81 -12.18 8.71
C GLU A 50 -2.35 -12.60 8.44
N PHE A 51 -2.10 -13.90 8.52
CA PHE A 51 -0.75 -14.43 8.31
C PHE A 51 -0.12 -13.99 7.00
N LEU A 52 -0.87 -14.00 5.90
CA LEU A 52 -0.35 -13.60 4.59
C LEU A 52 0.06 -12.12 4.58
N LEU A 53 -0.74 -11.25 5.19
CA LEU A 53 -0.43 -9.83 5.29
C LEU A 53 0.80 -9.59 6.16
N GLN A 54 0.88 -10.28 7.30
CA GLN A 54 2.04 -10.19 8.20
C GLN A 54 3.33 -10.67 7.51
N ALA A 55 3.26 -11.80 6.81
CA ALA A 55 4.40 -12.34 6.05
C ALA A 55 4.81 -11.40 4.91
N SER A 56 3.83 -10.83 4.19
CA SER A 56 4.10 -9.87 3.13
C SER A 56 4.78 -8.61 3.67
N ALA A 57 4.38 -8.14 4.84
CA ALA A 57 5.03 -7.00 5.49
C ALA A 57 6.49 -7.30 5.80
N HIS A 58 6.76 -8.50 6.33
CA HIS A 58 8.12 -8.91 6.66
C HIS A 58 9.02 -9.02 5.43
N HIS A 59 8.52 -9.59 4.33
CA HIS A 59 9.33 -9.88 3.14
C HIS A 59 9.30 -8.76 2.09
N HIS A 60 8.23 -8.00 1.98
CA HIS A 60 8.00 -7.03 0.90
C HIS A 60 7.67 -5.63 1.39
N GLY A 61 7.47 -5.44 2.69
CA GLY A 61 7.16 -4.15 3.25
C GLY A 61 8.37 -3.22 3.26
N ARG A 62 8.14 -1.92 3.06
CA ARG A 62 9.16 -0.90 3.28
C ARG A 62 9.08 -0.39 4.71
N PRO A 63 10.22 0.03 5.32
CA PRO A 63 10.18 0.61 6.66
C PRO A 63 9.26 1.83 6.73
N ALA A 64 8.44 1.91 7.77
CA ALA A 64 7.56 3.05 7.98
C ALA A 64 8.33 4.31 8.37
N GLY A 65 9.46 4.15 9.05
CA GLY A 65 10.28 5.26 9.53
C GLY A 65 9.86 5.80 10.90
N TYR A 66 8.92 5.12 11.56
CA TYR A 66 8.45 5.44 12.91
C TYR A 66 8.01 4.15 13.61
N ALA A 67 7.89 4.20 14.94
CA ALA A 67 7.54 3.03 15.74
C ALA A 67 6.07 2.63 15.59
N CYS A 68 5.79 1.34 15.78
CA CYS A 68 4.42 0.84 15.84
C CYS A 68 3.64 1.57 16.94
N PRO A 69 2.45 2.09 16.64
CA PRO A 69 1.67 2.84 17.62
C PRO A 69 1.12 1.96 18.77
N ILE A 70 1.17 0.64 18.62
CA ILE A 70 0.65 -0.29 19.61
C ILE A 70 1.77 -0.89 20.46
N CYS A 71 2.77 -1.54 19.84
CA CYS A 71 3.82 -2.26 20.56
C CYS A 71 5.17 -1.55 20.61
N GLN A 72 5.30 -0.39 19.96
CA GLN A 72 6.52 0.43 19.91
C GLN A 72 7.69 -0.23 19.16
N SER A 73 7.48 -1.32 18.45
CA SER A 73 8.50 -1.93 17.60
C SER A 73 8.94 -0.95 16.51
N GLU A 74 10.23 -0.88 16.24
CA GLU A 74 10.77 -0.07 15.14
C GLU A 74 10.68 -0.78 13.79
N ASP A 75 10.18 -2.01 13.75
CA ASP A 75 10.04 -2.81 12.54
C ASP A 75 8.69 -2.62 11.84
N LEU A 76 7.99 -1.53 12.11
CA LEU A 76 6.74 -1.20 11.43
C LEU A 76 6.97 -1.04 9.94
N ARG A 77 6.10 -1.64 9.12
CA ARG A 77 6.21 -1.66 7.66
C ARG A 77 5.00 -1.05 6.98
N ILE A 78 5.21 -0.60 5.76
CA ILE A 78 4.11 -0.23 4.86
C ILE A 78 4.16 -1.17 3.66
N VAL A 79 3.03 -1.81 3.39
CA VAL A 79 2.88 -2.76 2.28
C VAL A 79 1.98 -2.13 1.23
N THR A 80 2.37 -2.20 -0.03
CA THR A 80 1.50 -1.83 -1.14
C THR A 80 0.77 -3.08 -1.61
N TRP A 81 -0.55 -3.10 -1.39
CA TRP A 81 -1.44 -4.22 -1.72
C TRP A 81 -2.27 -3.84 -2.94
N VAL A 82 -2.39 -4.74 -3.91
CA VAL A 82 -3.03 -4.42 -5.20
C VAL A 82 -4.21 -5.33 -5.48
N TYR A 83 -5.24 -4.75 -6.13
CA TYR A 83 -6.45 -5.47 -6.52
C TYR A 83 -6.88 -5.05 -7.92
N GLY A 84 -7.37 -5.98 -8.71
CA GLY A 84 -7.96 -5.70 -10.01
C GLY A 84 -8.00 -6.92 -10.92
N GLU A 85 -9.01 -6.98 -11.77
CA GLU A 85 -9.15 -8.07 -12.74
C GLU A 85 -7.98 -8.14 -13.72
N ALA A 86 -7.46 -6.98 -14.12
CA ALA A 86 -6.33 -6.89 -15.04
C ALA A 86 -5.05 -7.52 -14.46
N LEU A 87 -4.97 -7.68 -13.15
CA LEU A 87 -3.82 -8.28 -12.48
C LEU A 87 -3.89 -9.81 -12.44
N GLY A 88 -5.04 -10.41 -12.75
CA GLY A 88 -5.21 -11.85 -12.71
C GLY A 88 -4.89 -12.42 -11.32
N ARG A 89 -4.00 -13.40 -11.26
CA ARG A 89 -3.60 -14.07 -10.01
C ARG A 89 -2.83 -13.16 -9.05
N ALA A 90 -2.26 -12.06 -9.53
CA ALA A 90 -1.56 -11.10 -8.69
C ALA A 90 -2.52 -10.21 -7.89
N SER A 91 -3.82 -10.18 -8.23
CA SER A 91 -4.82 -9.48 -7.44
C SER A 91 -4.85 -10.04 -6.00
N GLY A 92 -4.82 -9.15 -5.01
CA GLY A 92 -4.76 -9.55 -3.61
C GLY A 92 -3.35 -9.92 -3.14
N SER A 93 -2.33 -9.29 -3.67
CA SER A 93 -0.93 -9.52 -3.27
C SER A 93 -0.16 -8.22 -3.11
N ALA A 94 1.00 -8.31 -2.47
CA ALA A 94 1.93 -7.19 -2.33
C ALA A 94 2.75 -7.05 -3.60
N ARG A 95 2.71 -5.87 -4.23
CA ARG A 95 3.43 -5.59 -5.47
C ARG A 95 4.00 -4.18 -5.47
N THR A 96 5.12 -3.99 -6.15
CA THR A 96 5.68 -2.66 -6.40
C THR A 96 4.97 -2.01 -7.59
N ALA A 97 5.10 -0.69 -7.71
CA ALA A 97 4.57 0.03 -8.86
C ALA A 97 5.18 -0.46 -10.19
N GLU A 98 6.46 -0.83 -10.17
CA GLU A 98 7.16 -1.38 -11.34
C GLU A 98 6.58 -2.72 -11.78
N GLU A 99 6.30 -3.60 -10.81
CA GLU A 99 5.68 -4.90 -11.10
C GLU A 99 4.28 -4.69 -11.71
N VAL A 100 3.49 -3.78 -11.12
CA VAL A 100 2.14 -3.48 -11.62
C VAL A 100 2.20 -2.88 -13.02
N ALA A 101 3.13 -1.98 -13.29
CA ALA A 101 3.31 -1.41 -14.63
C ALA A 101 3.58 -2.48 -15.68
N GLY A 102 4.33 -3.52 -15.31
CA GLY A 102 4.59 -4.66 -16.19
C GLY A 102 3.40 -5.59 -16.40
N MET A 103 2.44 -5.60 -15.49
CA MET A 103 1.24 -6.45 -15.57
C MET A 103 0.10 -5.79 -16.33
N LEU A 104 -0.03 -4.46 -16.23
CA LEU A 104 -1.10 -3.71 -16.87
C LEU A 104 -0.77 -3.41 -18.33
N GLN A 105 -1.77 -3.44 -19.19
CA GLN A 105 -1.71 -2.86 -20.52
C GLN A 105 -2.15 -1.40 -20.47
N VAL A 106 -1.78 -0.63 -21.50
CA VAL A 106 -2.18 0.78 -21.61
C VAL A 106 -3.70 0.90 -21.50
N GLY A 107 -4.15 1.80 -20.64
CA GLY A 107 -5.57 2.02 -20.35
C GLY A 107 -6.15 1.13 -19.26
N GLU A 108 -5.47 0.06 -18.87
CA GLU A 108 -5.92 -0.77 -17.77
C GLU A 108 -5.59 -0.14 -16.41
N GLN A 109 -6.37 -0.48 -15.41
CA GLN A 109 -6.24 0.09 -14.06
C GLN A 109 -6.40 -0.98 -12.99
N CYS A 110 -5.92 -0.65 -11.80
CA CYS A 110 -6.10 -1.46 -10.59
C CYS A 110 -6.22 -0.57 -9.37
N SER A 111 -6.66 -1.14 -8.26
CA SER A 111 -6.68 -0.46 -6.96
C SER A 111 -5.39 -0.74 -6.21
N ILE A 112 -4.85 0.28 -5.55
CA ILE A 112 -3.64 0.16 -4.73
C ILE A 112 -3.97 0.62 -3.31
N HIS A 113 -3.62 -0.21 -2.34
CA HIS A 113 -3.81 0.05 -0.92
C HIS A 113 -2.46 0.09 -0.23
N ASP A 114 -2.14 1.22 0.41
CA ASP A 114 -1.00 1.30 1.31
C ASP A 114 -1.47 0.93 2.71
N VAL A 115 -0.92 -0.15 3.25
CA VAL A 115 -1.32 -0.73 4.53
C VAL A 115 -0.15 -0.70 5.49
N GLU A 116 -0.37 -0.11 6.66
CA GLU A 116 0.59 -0.14 7.76
C GLU A 116 0.45 -1.45 8.50
N VAL A 117 1.55 -2.19 8.63
CA VAL A 117 1.55 -3.53 9.26
C VAL A 117 2.76 -3.65 10.17
N CYS A 118 2.52 -4.09 11.39
CA CYS A 118 3.59 -4.45 12.33
C CYS A 118 3.80 -5.97 12.31
N PRO A 119 4.95 -6.45 11.82
CA PRO A 119 5.22 -7.89 11.83
C PRO A 119 5.32 -8.46 13.25
N ASN A 120 5.62 -7.61 14.23
CA ASN A 120 5.80 -8.03 15.62
C ASN A 120 4.47 -8.27 16.35
N CYS A 121 3.55 -7.30 16.34
CA CYS A 121 2.29 -7.41 17.08
C CYS A 121 1.06 -7.67 16.22
N ARG A 122 1.20 -7.62 14.90
CA ARG A 122 0.13 -7.78 13.91
C ARG A 122 -0.84 -6.59 13.83
N TRP A 123 -0.46 -5.41 14.35
CA TRP A 123 -1.19 -4.18 14.06
C TRP A 123 -1.29 -3.98 12.57
N ASN A 124 -2.46 -3.59 12.08
CA ASN A 124 -2.61 -3.22 10.67
C ASN A 124 -3.66 -2.14 10.52
N GLN A 125 -3.42 -1.26 9.54
CA GLN A 125 -4.32 -0.15 9.23
C GLN A 125 -4.13 0.26 7.79
N LEU A 126 -5.22 0.32 7.05
CA LEU A 126 -5.22 0.93 5.73
C LEU A 126 -4.95 2.43 5.88
N LEU A 127 -3.93 2.93 5.21
CA LEU A 127 -3.54 4.34 5.25
C LEU A 127 -4.12 5.12 4.08
N LYS A 128 -4.12 4.51 2.89
CA LYS A 128 -4.48 5.20 1.67
C LYS A 128 -4.91 4.18 0.61
N ALA A 129 -5.93 4.54 -0.17
CA ALA A 129 -6.35 3.78 -1.34
C ALA A 129 -6.36 4.70 -2.56
N ARG A 130 -5.91 4.18 -3.70
CA ARG A 130 -5.86 4.93 -4.96
C ARG A 130 -6.18 4.00 -6.12
N THR A 131 -6.56 4.60 -7.25
CA THR A 131 -6.61 3.91 -8.53
C THR A 131 -5.32 4.20 -9.29
N LEU A 132 -4.72 3.17 -9.86
CA LEU A 132 -3.54 3.27 -10.70
C LEU A 132 -3.93 2.90 -12.12
N THR A 133 -3.69 3.78 -13.08
CA THR A 133 -3.97 3.57 -14.51
C THR A 133 -2.65 3.62 -15.28
N LYS A 134 -2.45 2.66 -16.19
CA LYS A 134 -1.30 2.69 -17.10
C LYS A 134 -1.62 3.57 -18.30
N LEU A 135 -0.80 4.57 -18.51
CA LEU A 135 -0.91 5.51 -19.62
C LEU A 135 -0.23 4.98 -20.88
#